data_eecd3a6cbcfb768c71414b4d58c27d95
#
_entry.id   eecd3a6cbcfb768c71414b4d58c27d95
#
_cell.length_a   1.000
_cell.length_b   1.000
_cell.length_c   1.000
_cell.angle_alpha   90.00
_cell.angle_beta   90.00
_cell.angle_gamma   90.00
#
_symmetry.space_group_name_H-M   'P 1'
#
loop_
_entity.id
_entity.type
_entity.pdbx_description
1 polymer ?
#
loop_
_entity_poly.entity_id
_entity_poly.type
_entity_poly.pdbx_seq_one_letter_code
_entity_poly.pdbx_strand_id
1 'polypeptide(L)' 'MGTWLLYSEDGQHLGPVPSEYVARAVKSGAVQANRWITEADQLRWRPLAEVPEICALL' A
#
# COMPACT_ATOMS: atom_id res chain seq x y z
N MET A 1 -4.33 13.06 -2.59
CA MET A 1 -3.98 12.06 -3.60
C MET A 1 -2.54 11.65 -3.42
N GLY A 2 -2.33 10.42 -3.15
CA GLY A 2 -0.99 9.95 -2.97
C GLY A 2 -0.68 8.79 -3.87
N THR A 3 0.57 8.65 -4.20
CA THR A 3 1.08 7.43 -4.77
C THR A 3 1.84 6.70 -3.68
N TRP A 4 1.86 5.38 -3.78
CA TRP A 4 2.36 4.53 -2.72
C TRP A 4 3.37 3.54 -3.26
N LEU A 5 4.31 3.18 -2.40
CA LEU A 5 5.22 2.08 -2.66
C LEU A 5 4.84 0.93 -1.74
N LEU A 6 4.66 -0.24 -2.31
CA LEU A 6 4.32 -1.45 -1.57
C LEU A 6 5.54 -2.34 -1.46
N TYR A 7 5.71 -2.97 -0.31
CA TYR A 7 6.79 -3.93 -0.11
C TYR A 7 6.21 -5.34 -0.29
N SER A 8 6.70 -6.07 -1.27
CA SER A 8 6.20 -7.42 -1.55
C SER A 8 6.95 -8.47 -0.73
N GLU A 9 6.41 -9.68 -0.70
CA GLU A 9 7.02 -10.78 0.03
C GLU A 9 8.41 -11.13 -0.49
N ASP A 10 8.64 -10.87 -1.77
CA ASP A 10 9.92 -11.17 -2.40
C ASP A 10 11.00 -10.15 -2.07
N GLY A 11 10.65 -9.15 -1.28
CA GLY A 11 11.56 -8.07 -0.99
C GLY A 11 11.62 -7.01 -2.08
N GLN A 12 10.73 -7.08 -3.05
CA GLN A 12 10.67 -6.10 -4.12
C GLN A 12 9.66 -5.02 -3.81
N HIS A 13 9.88 -3.85 -4.38
CA HIS A 13 8.95 -2.74 -4.23
C HIS A 13 8.03 -2.66 -5.44
N LEU A 14 6.76 -2.44 -5.18
CA LEU A 14 5.78 -2.19 -6.23
C LEU A 14 5.39 -0.72 -6.20
N GLY A 15 5.34 -0.11 -7.37
CA GLY A 15 4.89 1.26 -7.46
C GLY A 15 5.90 2.16 -8.12
N PRO A 16 5.61 3.44 -8.14
CA PRO A 16 4.50 4.09 -7.41
C PRO A 16 3.13 3.74 -7.99
N VAL A 17 2.16 3.49 -7.10
CA VAL A 17 0.80 3.15 -7.49
C VAL A 17 -0.19 4.02 -6.73
N PRO A 18 -1.38 4.29 -7.30
CA PRO A 18 -2.39 5.11 -6.61
C PRO A 18 -3.05 4.32 -5.48
N SER A 19 -3.71 5.08 -4.58
CA SER A 19 -4.41 4.48 -3.44
C SER A 19 -5.45 3.45 -3.87
N GLU A 20 -6.15 3.72 -4.95
CA GLU A 20 -7.18 2.81 -5.46
C GLU A 20 -6.59 1.46 -5.85
N TYR A 21 -5.41 1.47 -6.43
CA TYR A 21 -4.73 0.24 -6.80
C TYR A 21 -4.41 -0.58 -5.55
N VAL A 22 -3.91 0.09 -4.51
CA VAL A 22 -3.57 -0.58 -3.27
C VAL A 22 -4.80 -1.22 -2.65
N ALA A 23 -5.89 -0.46 -2.56
CA ALA A 23 -7.13 -0.97 -1.98
C ALA A 23 -7.67 -2.16 -2.77
N ARG A 24 -7.61 -2.09 -4.09
CA ARG A 24 -8.08 -3.17 -4.94
C ARG A 24 -7.23 -4.42 -4.75
N ALA A 25 -5.92 -4.25 -4.62
CA ALA A 25 -5.02 -5.37 -4.40
C ALA A 25 -5.29 -6.06 -3.07
N VAL A 26 -5.60 -5.28 -2.04
CA VAL A 26 -5.95 -5.85 -0.74
C VAL A 26 -7.28 -6.60 -0.82
N LYS A 27 -8.27 -6.02 -1.48
CA LYS A 27 -9.58 -6.66 -1.61
C LYS A 27 -9.50 -7.97 -2.38
N SER A 28 -8.63 -8.04 -3.37
CA SER A 28 -8.49 -9.26 -4.17
C SER A 28 -7.63 -10.32 -3.51
N GLY A 29 -6.98 -9.97 -2.41
CA GLY A 29 -6.09 -10.90 -1.72
C GLY A 29 -4.68 -10.93 -2.27
N ALA A 30 -4.36 -10.10 -3.25
CA ALA A 30 -3.01 -10.06 -3.81
C ALA A 30 -2.01 -9.44 -2.83
N VAL A 31 -2.46 -8.55 -1.96
CA VAL A 31 -1.64 -7.91 -0.95
C VAL A 31 -2.33 -8.05 0.40
N GLN A 32 -1.57 -8.44 1.41
CA GLN A 32 -2.13 -8.57 2.75
C GLN A 32 -2.14 -7.21 3.45
N ALA A 33 -3.14 -7.00 4.30
CA ALA A 33 -3.31 -5.72 4.98
C ALA A 33 -2.18 -5.40 5.96
N ASN A 34 -1.40 -6.39 6.36
CA ASN A 34 -0.28 -6.18 7.27
C ASN A 34 1.03 -5.89 6.55
N ARG A 35 1.00 -5.73 5.24
CA ARG A 35 2.21 -5.38 4.49
C ARG A 35 2.61 -3.94 4.74
N TRP A 36 3.90 -3.69 4.60
CA TRP A 36 4.43 -2.35 4.77
C TRP A 36 4.19 -1.52 3.52
N ILE A 37 3.83 -0.27 3.73
CA ILE A 37 3.57 0.67 2.66
C ILE A 37 4.16 2.02 3.05
N THR A 38 4.57 2.78 2.07
CA THR A 38 5.04 4.14 2.29
C THR A 38 4.54 5.04 1.18
N GLU A 39 4.39 6.32 1.50
CA GLU A 39 4.11 7.31 0.47
C GLU A 39 5.36 7.48 -0.38
N ALA A 40 5.16 7.61 -1.70
CA ALA A 40 6.29 7.66 -2.63
C ALA A 40 7.21 8.86 -2.38
N ASP A 41 6.66 9.93 -1.81
CA ASP A 41 7.41 11.16 -1.58
C ASP A 41 7.97 11.29 -0.16
N GLN A 42 7.59 10.40 0.77
CA GLN A 42 8.01 10.54 2.17
C GLN A 42 8.81 9.38 2.71
N LEU A 43 8.77 8.23 2.08
CA LEU A 43 9.54 7.05 2.46
C LEU A 43 9.40 6.70 3.95
N ARG A 44 8.17 6.74 4.45
CA ARG A 44 7.90 6.40 5.84
C ARG A 44 7.10 5.09 5.86
N TRP A 45 7.77 4.00 6.13
CA TRP A 45 7.16 2.68 6.12
C TRP A 45 6.26 2.46 7.33
N ARG A 46 5.07 1.93 7.09
CA ARG A 46 4.12 1.60 8.15
C ARG A 46 3.18 0.50 7.62
N PRO A 47 2.52 -0.23 8.55
CA PRO A 47 1.56 -1.24 8.09
C PRO A 47 0.42 -0.60 7.31
N LEU A 48 0.00 -1.28 6.25
CA LEU A 48 -1.05 -0.78 5.37
C LEU A 48 -2.34 -0.51 6.16
N ALA A 49 -2.63 -1.35 7.14
CA ALA A 49 -3.84 -1.21 7.95
C ALA A 49 -3.88 0.07 8.77
N GLU A 50 -2.74 0.74 8.95
CA GLU A 50 -2.67 1.99 9.69
C GLU A 50 -2.81 3.22 8.79
N VAL A 51 -3.03 3.03 7.50
CA VAL A 51 -3.17 4.13 6.55
C VAL A 51 -4.65 4.42 6.36
N PRO A 52 -5.17 5.53 6.93
CA PRO A 52 -6.62 5.81 6.84
C PRO A 52 -7.10 5.99 5.41
N GLU A 53 -6.28 6.57 4.56
CA GLU A 53 -6.65 6.80 3.17
C GLU A 53 -6.96 5.48 2.45
N ILE A 54 -6.14 4.48 2.69
CA ILE A 54 -6.34 3.17 2.07
C ILE A 54 -7.53 2.46 2.74
N CYS A 55 -7.60 2.51 4.06
CA CYS A 55 -8.68 1.85 4.79
C CYS A 55 -10.05 2.39 4.40
N ALA A 56 -10.13 3.67 4.06
CA ALA A 56 -11.39 4.26 3.64
C ALA A 56 -11.88 3.71 2.29
N LEU A 57 -10.98 3.16 1.50
CA LEU A 57 -11.32 2.59 0.20
C LEU A 57 -11.65 1.10 0.28
N LEU A 58 -11.45 0.48 1.42
CA LEU A 58 -11.71 -0.96 1.59
C LEU A 58 -13.19 -1.25 2.01
#